data_c413eb8d4643f7af6c068423618ba416
#
_entry.id   c413eb8d4643f7af6c068423618ba416
#
_cell.length_a   1.000
_cell.length_b   1.000
_cell.length_c   1.000
_cell.angle_alpha   90.00
_cell.angle_beta   90.00
_cell.angle_gamma   90.00
#
_symmetry.space_group_name_H-M   'P 1'
#
loop_
_entity.id
_entity.type
_entity.pdbx_description
1 polymer ?
#
loop_
_entity_poly.entity_id
_entity_poly.type
_entity_poly.pdbx_seq_one_letter_code
_entity_poly.pdbx_strand_id
1 'polypeptide(L)'
;MKSGRLTWYLQRYSALYFISFLAYLEYTFWTSGITFQFLNSNNLFKASLSIFILLACLHAYIGLWTVGTDYLTKRTLGFISSGLGASANSLRKIYEFIFILLGALIAALYILIIWF
;
A
#
# COMPACT_ATOMS: atom_id res chain seq x y z
N MET A 1 6.33 -13.76 -1.40
CA MET A 1 6.98 -13.35 -0.13
C MET A 1 7.72 -14.54 0.44
N LYS A 2 9.00 -14.37 0.65
CA LYS A 2 9.86 -15.49 1.06
C LYS A 2 9.87 -15.74 2.56
N SER A 3 9.47 -14.78 3.38
CA SER A 3 9.50 -14.90 4.83
C SER A 3 8.18 -14.42 5.42
N GLY A 4 7.42 -15.33 6.02
CA GLY A 4 6.18 -14.99 6.72
C GLY A 4 6.43 -14.13 7.95
N ARG A 5 7.57 -14.35 8.63
CA ARG A 5 7.93 -13.55 9.80
C ARG A 5 8.20 -12.11 9.40
N LEU A 6 8.98 -11.88 8.35
CA LEU A 6 9.29 -10.53 7.88
C LEU A 6 8.01 -9.82 7.43
N THR A 7 7.16 -10.50 6.68
CA THR A 7 5.88 -9.96 6.23
C THR A 7 4.99 -9.58 7.41
N TRP A 8 4.94 -10.43 8.44
CA TRP A 8 4.15 -10.16 9.64
C TRP A 8 4.65 -8.91 10.36
N TYR A 9 5.96 -8.77 10.54
CA TYR A 9 6.55 -7.61 11.20
C TYR A 9 6.32 -6.33 10.38
N LEU A 10 6.50 -6.39 9.07
CA LEU A 10 6.27 -5.24 8.19
C LEU A 10 4.83 -4.74 8.29
N GLN A 11 3.86 -5.66 8.29
CA GLN A 11 2.45 -5.29 8.41
C GLN A 11 2.16 -4.63 9.75
N ARG A 12 2.71 -5.16 10.84
CA ARG A 12 2.48 -4.63 12.18
C ARG A 12 3.12 -3.27 12.38
N TYR A 13 4.40 -3.14 12.02
CA TYR A 13 5.11 -1.90 12.21
C TYR A 13 4.62 -0.80 11.28
N SER A 14 4.28 -1.12 10.06
CA SER A 14 3.70 -0.13 9.15
C SER A 14 2.35 0.37 9.66
N ALA A 15 1.52 -0.51 10.23
CA ALA A 15 0.25 -0.09 10.83
C ALA A 15 0.45 0.86 12.01
N LEU A 16 1.44 0.59 12.88
CA LEU A 16 1.78 1.47 13.98
C LEU A 16 2.25 2.84 13.48
N TYR A 17 3.08 2.84 12.44
CA TYR A 17 3.53 4.09 11.81
C TYR A 17 2.34 4.87 11.23
N PHE A 18 1.41 4.17 10.57
CA PHE A 18 0.24 4.83 9.99
C PHE A 18 -0.61 5.52 11.05
N ILE A 19 -0.88 4.84 12.15
CA ILE A 19 -1.66 5.43 13.25
C ILE A 19 -0.96 6.65 13.81
N SER A 20 0.34 6.54 14.07
CA SER A 20 1.15 7.64 14.61
C SER A 20 1.20 8.83 13.65
N PHE A 21 1.42 8.55 12.36
CA PHE A 21 1.49 9.61 11.35
C PHE A 21 0.13 10.28 11.14
N LEU A 22 -0.95 9.50 11.12
CA LEU A 22 -2.29 10.07 10.97
C LEU A 22 -2.65 10.97 12.14
N ALA A 23 -2.27 10.59 13.36
CA ALA A 23 -2.47 11.44 14.54
C ALA A 23 -1.66 12.75 14.41
N TYR A 24 -0.41 12.66 13.97
CA TYR A 24 0.44 13.83 13.72
C TYR A 24 -0.15 14.71 12.62
N LEU A 25 -0.62 14.11 11.54
CA LEU A 25 -1.24 14.81 10.42
C LEU A 25 -2.47 15.57 10.87
N GLU A 26 -3.32 14.93 11.66
CA GLU A 26 -4.54 15.54 12.19
C GLU A 26 -4.21 16.69 13.12
N TYR A 27 -3.25 16.50 14.01
CA TYR A 27 -2.78 17.56 14.91
C TYR A 27 -2.28 18.76 14.11
N THR A 28 -1.47 18.52 13.09
CA THR A 28 -0.91 19.59 12.25
C THR A 28 -2.02 20.32 11.49
N PHE A 29 -3.00 19.58 10.99
CA PHE A 29 -4.14 20.18 10.27
C PHE A 29 -4.93 21.13 11.16
N TRP A 30 -5.20 20.74 12.40
CA TRP A 30 -6.00 21.54 13.33
C TRP A 30 -5.24 22.72 13.92
N THR A 31 -3.92 22.63 14.06
CA THR A 31 -3.13 23.71 14.69
C THR A 31 -2.55 24.68 13.68
N SER A 32 -2.02 24.20 12.56
CA SER A 32 -1.28 25.03 11.62
C SER A 32 -1.92 25.08 10.22
N GLY A 33 -2.80 24.13 9.91
CA GLY A 33 -3.31 23.95 8.55
C GLY A 33 -2.26 23.27 7.67
N ILE A 34 -2.73 22.61 6.63
CA ILE A 34 -1.84 21.93 5.67
C ILE A 34 -2.06 22.52 4.29
N THR A 35 -1.05 23.23 3.78
CA THR A 35 -1.06 23.86 2.47
C THR A 35 0.18 23.45 1.71
N PHE A 36 0.23 23.73 0.41
CA PHE A 36 1.44 23.48 -0.38
C PHE A 36 2.61 24.32 0.15
N GLN A 37 2.33 25.51 0.65
CA GLN A 37 3.35 26.36 1.25
C GLN A 37 3.93 25.73 2.51
N PHE A 38 3.08 25.20 3.38
CA PHE A 38 3.53 24.49 4.57
C PHE A 38 4.37 23.26 4.19
N LEU A 39 3.92 22.52 3.20
CA LEU A 39 4.62 21.32 2.71
C LEU A 39 6.02 21.69 2.21
N ASN A 40 6.13 22.77 1.42
CA ASN A 40 7.39 23.21 0.84
C ASN A 40 8.36 23.76 1.87
N SER A 41 7.86 24.31 2.97
CA SER A 41 8.69 24.91 4.01
C SER A 41 9.13 23.93 5.09
N ASN A 42 8.55 22.73 5.14
CA ASN A 42 8.81 21.77 6.21
C ASN A 42 9.34 20.44 5.63
N ASN A 43 10.68 20.33 5.59
CA ASN A 43 11.33 19.15 5.03
C ASN A 43 11.09 17.88 5.87
N LEU A 44 10.94 18.02 7.18
CA LEU A 44 10.65 16.89 8.06
C LEU A 44 9.26 16.30 7.74
N PHE A 45 8.28 17.17 7.54
CA PHE A 45 6.93 16.75 7.16
C PHE A 45 6.94 16.06 5.79
N LYS A 46 7.68 16.62 4.82
CA LYS A 46 7.83 16.00 3.49
C LYS A 46 8.40 14.60 3.58
N ALA A 47 9.49 14.44 4.34
CA ALA A 47 10.14 13.15 4.51
C ALA A 47 9.19 12.14 5.17
N SER A 48 8.48 12.55 6.21
CA SER A 48 7.53 11.70 6.92
C SER A 48 6.38 11.28 6.01
N LEU A 49 5.86 12.20 5.21
CA LEU A 49 4.78 11.91 4.27
C LEU A 49 5.25 10.96 3.16
N SER A 50 6.47 11.13 2.66
CA SER A 50 7.05 10.24 1.67
C SER A 50 7.18 8.82 2.21
N ILE A 51 7.67 8.66 3.43
CA ILE A 51 7.77 7.36 4.09
C ILE A 51 6.37 6.75 4.27
N PHE A 52 5.39 7.56 4.67
CA PHE A 52 4.01 7.10 4.82
C PHE A 52 3.47 6.54 3.51
N ILE A 53 3.67 7.24 2.40
CA ILE A 53 3.18 6.81 1.09
C ILE A 53 3.84 5.51 0.65
N LEU A 54 5.17 5.41 0.80
CA LEU A 54 5.89 4.20 0.42
C LEU A 54 5.47 3.00 1.26
N LEU A 55 5.34 3.20 2.58
CA LEU A 55 4.88 2.14 3.47
C LEU A 55 3.42 1.77 3.23
N ALA A 56 2.58 2.74 2.89
CA ALA A 56 1.18 2.47 2.56
C ALA A 56 1.08 1.61 1.31
N CYS A 57 1.87 1.91 0.27
CA CYS A 57 1.90 1.10 -0.94
C CYS A 57 2.40 -0.31 -0.66
N LEU A 58 3.45 -0.45 0.14
CA LEU A 58 3.99 -1.75 0.53
C LEU A 58 2.99 -2.54 1.36
N HIS A 59 2.36 -1.91 2.33
CA HIS A 59 1.34 -2.53 3.18
C HIS A 59 0.15 -3.02 2.35
N ALA A 60 -0.32 -2.19 1.43
CA ALA A 60 -1.41 -2.56 0.52
C ALA A 60 -1.00 -3.71 -0.38
N TYR A 61 0.23 -3.69 -0.93
CA TYR A 61 0.73 -4.76 -1.77
C TYR A 61 0.75 -6.10 -1.03
N ILE A 62 1.29 -6.10 0.20
CA ILE A 62 1.36 -7.32 1.01
C ILE A 62 -0.05 -7.85 1.31
N GLY A 63 -0.97 -6.96 1.70
CA GLY A 63 -2.35 -7.35 1.99
C GLY A 63 -3.07 -7.90 0.78
N LEU A 64 -2.93 -7.24 -0.36
CA LEU A 64 -3.58 -7.66 -1.60
C LEU A 64 -2.95 -8.94 -2.16
N TRP A 65 -1.63 -9.10 -2.01
CA TRP A 65 -0.96 -10.34 -2.39
C TRP A 65 -1.49 -11.52 -1.56
N THR A 66 -1.67 -11.32 -0.26
CA THR A 66 -2.22 -12.34 0.63
C THR A 66 -3.64 -12.73 0.20
N VAL A 67 -4.48 -11.76 -0.11
CA VAL A 67 -5.84 -12.01 -0.62
C VAL A 67 -5.76 -12.82 -1.92
N GLY A 68 -4.87 -12.44 -2.83
CA GLY A 68 -4.72 -13.14 -4.10
C GLY A 68 -4.29 -14.59 -3.91
N THR A 69 -3.31 -14.85 -3.04
CA THR A 69 -2.84 -16.21 -2.80
C THR A 69 -3.86 -17.07 -2.06
N ASP A 70 -4.69 -16.47 -1.21
CA ASP A 70 -5.67 -17.22 -0.43
C ASP A 70 -6.98 -17.45 -1.19
N TYR A 71 -7.41 -16.50 -2.02
CA TYR A 71 -8.73 -16.54 -2.64
C TYR A 71 -8.70 -16.76 -4.15
N LEU A 72 -7.67 -16.31 -4.86
CA LEU A 72 -7.54 -16.53 -6.29
C LEU A 72 -6.81 -17.86 -6.56
N THR A 73 -7.41 -18.97 -6.12
CA THR A 73 -6.84 -20.30 -6.25
C THR A 73 -7.80 -21.19 -7.04
N LYS A 74 -7.27 -22.30 -7.56
CA LYS A 74 -8.09 -23.28 -8.26
C LYS A 74 -9.23 -23.80 -7.38
N ARG A 75 -8.96 -23.99 -6.09
CA ARG A 75 -9.95 -24.48 -5.15
C ARG A 75 -11.10 -23.50 -4.96
N THR A 76 -10.77 -22.25 -4.68
CA THR A 76 -11.77 -21.21 -4.38
C THR A 76 -12.57 -20.84 -5.62
N LEU A 77 -11.89 -20.56 -6.73
CA LEU A 77 -12.54 -20.19 -7.98
C LEU A 77 -13.26 -21.37 -8.63
N GLY A 78 -12.71 -22.57 -8.48
CA GLY A 78 -13.35 -23.78 -8.96
C GLY A 78 -14.66 -24.09 -8.26
N PHE A 79 -14.83 -23.63 -7.03
CA PHE A 79 -16.07 -23.76 -6.28
C PHE A 79 -17.18 -22.94 -6.91
N ILE A 80 -16.82 -21.79 -7.50
CA ILE A 80 -17.78 -20.91 -8.18
C ILE A 80 -18.03 -21.39 -9.60
N SER A 81 -16.96 -21.71 -10.34
CA SER A 81 -17.04 -22.11 -11.75
C SER A 81 -15.79 -22.90 -12.12
N SER A 82 -15.97 -23.99 -12.87
CA SER A 82 -14.85 -24.78 -13.35
C SER A 82 -13.93 -24.00 -14.29
N GLY A 83 -14.52 -23.09 -15.09
CA GLY A 83 -13.74 -22.22 -15.97
C GLY A 83 -12.87 -21.25 -15.19
N LEU A 84 -13.41 -20.66 -14.11
CA LEU A 84 -12.64 -19.77 -13.24
C LEU A 84 -11.52 -20.53 -12.53
N GLY A 85 -11.78 -21.73 -12.05
CA GLY A 85 -10.78 -22.56 -11.40
C GLY A 85 -9.61 -22.89 -12.33
N ALA A 86 -9.91 -23.20 -13.59
CA ALA A 86 -8.88 -23.49 -14.59
C ALA A 86 -8.01 -22.27 -14.90
N SER A 87 -8.58 -21.07 -14.78
CA SER A 87 -7.89 -19.81 -15.06
C SER A 87 -7.28 -19.16 -13.81
N ALA A 88 -7.31 -19.80 -12.64
CA ALA A 88 -6.92 -19.22 -11.37
C ALA A 88 -5.50 -18.64 -11.39
N ASN A 89 -4.53 -19.39 -11.95
CA ASN A 89 -3.14 -18.94 -12.01
C ASN A 89 -2.98 -17.68 -12.86
N SER A 90 -3.66 -17.62 -14.00
CA SER A 90 -3.62 -16.45 -14.89
C SER A 90 -4.30 -15.25 -14.23
N LEU A 91 -5.44 -15.45 -13.58
CA LEU A 91 -6.16 -14.40 -12.88
C LEU A 91 -5.32 -13.81 -11.74
N ARG A 92 -4.63 -14.68 -10.99
CA ARG A 92 -3.76 -14.23 -9.90
C ARG A 92 -2.59 -13.41 -10.43
N LYS A 93 -1.98 -13.81 -11.53
CA LYS A 93 -0.88 -13.06 -12.13
C LYS A 93 -1.32 -11.68 -12.63
N ILE A 94 -2.49 -11.61 -13.27
CA ILE A 94 -3.06 -10.35 -13.73
C ILE A 94 -3.38 -9.46 -12.53
N TYR A 95 -3.96 -10.00 -11.48
CA TYR A 95 -4.28 -9.30 -10.25
C TYR A 95 -3.03 -8.68 -9.63
N GLU A 96 -1.96 -9.47 -9.46
CA GLU A 96 -0.70 -9.00 -8.90
C GLU A 96 -0.06 -7.91 -9.76
N PHE A 97 -0.08 -8.09 -11.09
CA PHE A 97 0.49 -7.11 -12.01
C PHE A 97 -0.25 -5.78 -11.93
N ILE A 98 -1.58 -5.80 -11.86
CA ILE A 98 -2.39 -4.58 -11.76
C ILE A 98 -2.05 -3.84 -10.47
N PHE A 99 -1.94 -4.52 -9.34
CA PHE A 99 -1.62 -3.87 -8.06
C PHE A 99 -0.20 -3.33 -8.02
N ILE A 100 0.76 -4.03 -8.59
CA ILE A 100 2.14 -3.53 -8.68
C ILE A 100 2.17 -2.25 -9.52
N LEU A 101 1.49 -2.27 -10.66
CA LEU A 101 1.43 -1.12 -11.56
C LEU A 101 0.76 0.08 -10.90
N LEU A 102 -0.39 -0.13 -10.26
CA LEU A 102 -1.12 0.94 -9.56
C LEU A 102 -0.32 1.48 -8.40
N GLY A 103 0.30 0.62 -7.60
CA GLY A 103 1.10 1.04 -6.46
C GLY A 103 2.31 1.87 -6.90
N ALA A 104 3.01 1.43 -7.93
CA ALA A 104 4.14 2.16 -8.48
C ALA A 104 3.71 3.52 -9.03
N LEU A 105 2.59 3.57 -9.74
CA LEU A 105 2.07 4.81 -10.31
C LEU A 105 1.67 5.80 -9.22
N ILE A 106 0.94 5.33 -8.22
CA ILE A 106 0.50 6.16 -7.09
C ILE A 106 1.71 6.70 -6.33
N ALA A 107 2.66 5.83 -6.00
CA ALA A 107 3.86 6.24 -5.27
C ALA A 107 4.65 7.28 -6.07
N ALA A 108 4.85 7.07 -7.36
CA ALA A 108 5.57 7.99 -8.21
C ALA A 108 4.88 9.35 -8.29
N LEU A 109 3.56 9.36 -8.50
CA LEU A 109 2.79 10.61 -8.60
C LEU A 109 2.84 11.41 -7.30
N TYR A 110 2.64 10.76 -6.16
CA TYR A 110 2.65 11.46 -4.88
C TYR A 110 4.04 11.96 -4.51
N ILE A 111 5.08 11.20 -4.80
CA ILE A 111 6.46 11.63 -4.56
C ILE A 111 6.80 12.84 -5.44
N LEU A 112 6.38 12.83 -6.70
CA LEU A 112 6.57 13.97 -7.59
C LEU A 112 5.85 15.22 -7.08
N ILE A 113 4.61 15.06 -6.62
CA ILE A 113 3.84 16.20 -6.08
C ILE A 113 4.50 16.74 -4.80
N ILE A 114 5.01 15.88 -3.94
CA ILE A 114 5.60 16.30 -2.67
C ILE A 114 6.93 17.04 -2.88
N TRP A 115 7.80 16.52 -3.76
CA TRP A 115 9.16 17.02 -3.90
C TRP A 115 9.36 17.96 -5.08
N PHE A 116 8.46 17.94 -6.04
CA PHE A 116 8.52 18.78 -7.24
C PHE A 116 7.20 19.51 -7.47
#